data_55780093a6790f8057746ea6c2e3aeec
#
_entry.id   55780093a6790f8057746ea6c2e3aeec
#
_cell.length_a   1.000
_cell.length_b   1.000
_cell.length_c   1.000
_cell.angle_alpha   90.00
_cell.angle_beta   90.00
_cell.angle_gamma   90.00
#
_symmetry.space_group_name_H-M   'P 1'
#
loop_
_entity.id
_entity.type
_entity.pdbx_description
1 polymer ?
#
loop_
_entity_poly.entity_id
_entity_poly.type
_entity_poly.pdbx_seq_one_letter_code
_entity_poly.pdbx_strand_id
1 'polypeptide(L)'
;MSGESPKDEMSFLDHLEELRWHLIRSVLAILIIATVAFLFKDFIFDVLLFGPKQKDFITYRWFCSISQTLGQGTSFCIEELPFRIQSRTMAGQFSAHLWTSILAGFIVSFPYIVFEFWKFISPGLYENERKNARGFIFIASLLFFIGVLFGYYIVTPLSINFLGNYTVSSEIFNDFDLSSYIGLLRASVLASGIIFELPIIVYFLTKVGIITPAFLRKNRKISLVVVLSLSAIITPPDIASQIIVSIPILILYEVSILISRIVVRNQDKALKNV
;
A
#
# COMPACT_ATOMS: atom_id res chain seq x y z
N MET A 1 5.93 13.58 -54.06
CA MET A 1 4.69 13.22 -53.36
C MET A 1 5.02 12.00 -52.49
N SER A 2 5.56 12.22 -51.35
CA SER A 2 5.86 11.19 -50.33
C SER A 2 4.63 11.05 -49.44
N GLY A 3 3.93 9.90 -49.58
CA GLY A 3 2.80 9.58 -48.73
C GLY A 3 3.24 9.33 -47.31
N GLU A 4 2.90 10.21 -46.41
CA GLU A 4 2.87 9.90 -44.98
C GLU A 4 1.80 8.80 -44.78
N SER A 5 2.25 7.62 -44.42
CA SER A 5 1.36 6.56 -43.96
C SER A 5 0.56 7.06 -42.76
N PRO A 6 -0.76 6.85 -42.69
CA PRO A 6 -1.54 7.18 -41.50
C PRO A 6 -0.91 6.41 -40.33
N LYS A 7 -0.61 7.12 -39.22
CA LYS A 7 -0.33 6.47 -37.92
C LYS A 7 -1.50 5.53 -37.68
N ASP A 8 -1.24 4.22 -37.63
CA ASP A 8 -2.23 3.21 -37.27
C ASP A 8 -2.89 3.63 -35.96
N GLU A 9 -4.12 4.16 -36.05
CA GLU A 9 -5.00 4.31 -34.90
C GLU A 9 -5.32 2.88 -34.45
N MET A 10 -4.67 2.43 -33.39
CA MET A 10 -4.92 1.12 -32.82
C MET A 10 -6.42 0.97 -32.57
N SER A 11 -7.00 -0.07 -33.15
CA SER A 11 -8.40 -0.42 -32.91
C SER A 11 -8.60 -0.66 -31.40
N PHE A 12 -9.79 -0.36 -30.90
CA PHE A 12 -10.14 -0.66 -29.50
C PHE A 12 -9.88 -2.13 -29.14
N LEU A 13 -10.08 -3.04 -30.08
CA LEU A 13 -9.79 -4.47 -29.90
C LEU A 13 -8.30 -4.76 -29.76
N ASP A 14 -7.45 -4.09 -30.55
CA ASP A 14 -5.99 -4.25 -30.48
C ASP A 14 -5.46 -3.73 -29.13
N HIS A 15 -6.03 -2.64 -28.63
CA HIS A 15 -5.70 -2.10 -27.30
C HIS A 15 -6.09 -3.04 -26.16
N LEU A 16 -7.22 -3.75 -26.26
CA LEU A 16 -7.63 -4.79 -25.31
C LEU A 16 -6.72 -6.02 -25.37
N GLU A 17 -6.25 -6.39 -26.56
CA GLU A 17 -5.30 -7.50 -26.72
C GLU A 17 -3.93 -7.16 -26.11
N GLU A 18 -3.46 -5.93 -26.28
CA GLU A 18 -2.23 -5.44 -25.64
C GLU A 18 -2.35 -5.45 -24.11
N LEU A 19 -3.47 -4.98 -23.56
CA LEU A 19 -3.77 -5.05 -22.11
C LEU A 19 -3.70 -6.48 -21.57
N ARG A 20 -4.29 -7.44 -22.32
CA ARG A 20 -4.26 -8.86 -21.93
C ARG A 20 -2.84 -9.38 -21.76
N TRP A 21 -1.94 -9.06 -22.69
CA TRP A 21 -0.55 -9.51 -22.62
C TRP A 21 0.23 -8.88 -21.46
N HIS A 22 0.02 -7.60 -21.17
CA HIS A 22 0.61 -6.94 -19.99
C HIS A 22 0.11 -7.56 -18.69
N LEU A 23 -1.19 -7.89 -18.61
CA LEU A 23 -1.78 -8.56 -17.45
C LEU A 23 -1.19 -9.96 -17.26
N ILE A 24 -1.10 -10.77 -18.33
CA ILE A 24 -0.52 -12.13 -18.25
C ILE A 24 0.93 -12.07 -17.75
N ARG A 25 1.76 -11.15 -18.26
CA ARG A 25 3.16 -11.00 -17.80
C ARG A 25 3.24 -10.61 -16.34
N SER A 26 2.38 -9.70 -15.88
CA SER A 26 2.30 -9.28 -14.48
C SER A 26 1.91 -10.45 -13.57
N VAL A 27 0.89 -11.23 -13.95
CA VAL A 27 0.45 -12.41 -13.19
C VAL A 27 1.54 -13.48 -13.16
N LEU A 28 2.23 -13.74 -14.28
CA LEU A 28 3.35 -14.69 -14.32
C LEU A 28 4.49 -14.27 -13.38
N ALA A 29 4.84 -12.98 -13.36
CA ALA A 29 5.85 -12.47 -12.42
C ALA A 29 5.44 -12.70 -10.96
N ILE A 30 4.17 -12.42 -10.61
CA ILE A 30 3.64 -12.69 -9.28
C ILE A 30 3.75 -14.17 -8.95
N LEU A 31 3.33 -15.07 -9.84
CA LEU A 31 3.34 -16.51 -9.60
C LEU A 31 4.75 -17.08 -9.44
N ILE A 32 5.73 -16.61 -10.23
CA ILE A 32 7.13 -17.02 -10.11
C ILE A 32 7.67 -16.64 -8.72
N ILE A 33 7.49 -15.38 -8.31
CA ILE A 33 7.98 -14.91 -7.02
C ILE A 33 7.19 -15.54 -5.87
N ALA A 34 5.88 -15.75 -6.02
CA ALA A 34 5.06 -16.46 -5.05
C ALA A 34 5.54 -17.91 -4.84
N THR A 35 5.96 -18.60 -5.91
CA THR A 35 6.53 -19.94 -5.81
C THR A 35 7.86 -19.93 -5.03
N VAL A 36 8.72 -18.94 -5.29
CA VAL A 36 9.95 -18.77 -4.50
C VAL A 36 9.60 -18.49 -3.03
N ALA A 37 8.68 -17.55 -2.76
CA ALA A 37 8.23 -17.23 -1.40
C ALA A 37 7.65 -18.47 -0.69
N PHE A 38 6.91 -19.31 -1.41
CA PHE A 38 6.35 -20.55 -0.87
C PHE A 38 7.44 -21.52 -0.38
N LEU A 39 8.61 -21.56 -1.02
CA LEU A 39 9.73 -22.40 -0.58
C LEU A 39 10.43 -21.83 0.66
N PHE A 40 10.37 -20.53 0.90
CA PHE A 40 10.98 -19.86 2.05
C PHE A 40 10.01 -19.69 3.24
N LYS A 41 9.18 -20.70 3.52
CA LYS A 41 8.11 -20.66 4.53
C LYS A 41 8.59 -20.24 5.93
N ASP A 42 9.71 -20.76 6.38
CA ASP A 42 10.21 -20.53 7.75
C ASP A 42 10.56 -19.05 7.95
N PHE A 43 11.23 -18.43 6.98
CA PHE A 43 11.51 -17.00 7.02
C PHE A 43 10.22 -16.16 7.02
N ILE A 44 9.26 -16.51 6.15
CA ILE A 44 8.01 -15.75 6.03
C ILE A 44 7.17 -15.87 7.30
N PHE A 45 7.05 -17.08 7.87
CA PHE A 45 6.20 -17.28 9.04
C PHE A 45 6.89 -16.85 10.33
N ASP A 46 8.10 -17.35 10.59
CA ASP A 46 8.75 -17.17 11.88
C ASP A 46 9.33 -15.76 12.05
N VAL A 47 9.81 -15.13 10.97
CA VAL A 47 10.41 -13.81 11.04
C VAL A 47 9.40 -12.72 10.66
N LEU A 48 8.71 -12.82 9.51
CA LEU A 48 7.85 -11.75 9.04
C LEU A 48 6.45 -11.80 9.66
N LEU A 49 5.77 -12.94 9.65
CA LEU A 49 4.38 -13.00 10.12
C LEU A 49 4.28 -12.97 11.65
N PHE A 50 5.12 -13.72 12.35
CA PHE A 50 5.09 -13.77 13.81
C PHE A 50 6.01 -12.75 14.48
N GLY A 51 6.80 -11.98 13.71
CA GLY A 51 7.58 -10.86 14.23
C GLY A 51 6.75 -9.86 15.03
N PRO A 52 5.64 -9.31 14.50
CA PRO A 52 4.80 -8.36 15.22
C PRO A 52 4.11 -8.90 16.48
N LYS A 53 4.10 -10.20 16.71
CA LYS A 53 3.64 -10.84 17.96
C LYS A 53 4.70 -10.82 19.06
N GLN A 54 5.96 -10.64 18.73
CA GLN A 54 7.05 -10.66 19.70
C GLN A 54 7.12 -9.31 20.44
N LYS A 55 7.28 -9.36 21.76
CA LYS A 55 7.41 -8.15 22.61
C LYS A 55 8.58 -7.25 22.22
N ASP A 56 9.64 -7.85 21.67
CA ASP A 56 10.86 -7.15 21.25
C ASP A 56 10.77 -6.56 19.85
N PHE A 57 9.57 -6.58 19.24
CA PHE A 57 9.37 -6.01 17.92
C PHE A 57 9.73 -4.52 17.89
N ILE A 58 10.38 -4.08 16.82
CA ILE A 58 10.99 -2.74 16.73
C ILE A 58 10.02 -1.59 17.08
N THR A 59 8.76 -1.72 16.69
CA THR A 59 7.73 -0.70 16.94
C THR A 59 7.40 -0.57 18.42
N TYR A 60 7.27 -1.66 19.14
CA TYR A 60 6.99 -1.65 20.58
C TYR A 60 8.15 -1.05 21.37
N ARG A 61 9.37 -1.37 20.97
CA ARG A 61 10.57 -0.75 21.55
C ARG A 61 10.61 0.76 21.31
N TRP A 62 10.24 1.21 20.12
CA TRP A 62 10.17 2.63 19.79
C TRP A 62 9.11 3.36 20.63
N PHE A 63 7.90 2.83 20.74
CA PHE A 63 6.84 3.44 21.56
C PHE A 63 7.23 3.50 23.02
N CYS A 64 7.85 2.45 23.55
CA CYS A 64 8.36 2.43 24.93
C CYS A 64 9.45 3.50 25.14
N SER A 65 10.42 3.61 24.24
CA SER A 65 11.48 4.64 24.30
C SER A 65 10.92 6.06 24.24
N ILE A 66 9.96 6.32 23.35
CA ILE A 66 9.29 7.63 23.24
C ILE A 66 8.52 7.94 24.53
N SER A 67 7.79 6.98 25.10
CA SER A 67 7.05 7.15 26.35
C SER A 67 7.96 7.55 27.52
N GLN A 68 9.09 6.87 27.65
CA GLN A 68 10.09 7.17 28.66
C GLN A 68 10.70 8.57 28.48
N THR A 69 11.00 8.95 27.24
CA THR A 69 11.58 10.27 26.93
C THR A 69 10.59 11.41 27.21
N LEU A 70 9.29 11.18 27.02
CA LEU A 70 8.22 12.14 27.31
C LEU A 70 7.81 12.18 28.78
N GLY A 71 8.46 11.39 29.64
CA GLY A 71 8.18 11.36 31.07
C GLY A 71 6.87 10.66 31.48
N GLN A 72 6.27 9.91 30.53
CA GLN A 72 5.03 9.14 30.76
C GLN A 72 5.27 7.73 31.33
N GLY A 73 6.50 7.42 31.76
CA GLY A 73 6.87 6.13 32.32
C GLY A 73 6.72 4.97 31.30
N THR A 74 6.14 3.86 31.77
CA THR A 74 5.99 2.62 30.97
C THR A 74 4.62 2.47 30.30
N SER A 75 3.82 3.53 30.24
CA SER A 75 2.41 3.47 29.77
C SER A 75 2.25 2.92 28.34
N PHE A 76 3.25 3.09 27.48
CA PHE A 76 3.25 2.56 26.10
C PHE A 76 4.25 1.41 25.90
N CYS A 77 4.80 0.86 27.02
CA CYS A 77 5.66 -0.32 26.95
C CYS A 77 4.79 -1.58 26.98
N ILE A 78 4.96 -2.45 26.01
CA ILE A 78 4.25 -3.72 25.93
C ILE A 78 5.12 -4.78 26.60
N GLU A 79 4.63 -5.31 27.72
CA GLU A 79 5.34 -6.36 28.46
C GLU A 79 5.01 -7.74 27.93
N GLU A 80 3.73 -8.00 27.61
CA GLU A 80 3.27 -9.27 27.06
C GLU A 80 2.07 -9.04 26.11
N LEU A 81 1.92 -9.90 25.13
CA LEU A 81 0.71 -9.99 24.31
C LEU A 81 -0.08 -11.24 24.76
N PRO A 82 -1.13 -11.08 25.56
CA PRO A 82 -1.82 -12.17 26.27
C PRO A 82 -2.78 -12.94 25.36
N PHE A 83 -2.33 -13.37 24.19
CA PHE A 83 -3.13 -14.18 23.28
C PHE A 83 -2.35 -15.31 22.64
N ARG A 84 -3.08 -16.36 22.21
CA ARG A 84 -2.53 -17.47 21.47
C ARG A 84 -3.08 -17.49 20.04
N ILE A 85 -2.28 -18.03 19.12
CA ILE A 85 -2.69 -18.24 17.73
C ILE A 85 -2.85 -19.75 17.52
N GLN A 86 -3.99 -20.16 16.98
CA GLN A 86 -4.31 -21.55 16.73
C GLN A 86 -4.93 -21.72 15.33
N SER A 87 -4.69 -22.86 14.72
CA SER A 87 -5.36 -23.23 13.46
C SER A 87 -6.53 -24.14 13.79
N ARG A 88 -7.75 -23.67 13.56
CA ARG A 88 -8.98 -24.42 13.87
C ARG A 88 -9.50 -25.24 12.69
N THR A 89 -8.96 -25.00 11.50
CA THR A 89 -9.37 -25.71 10.30
C THR A 89 -8.23 -26.58 9.77
N MET A 90 -8.55 -27.75 9.22
CA MET A 90 -7.54 -28.68 8.70
C MET A 90 -6.68 -28.05 7.60
N ALA A 91 -7.28 -27.29 6.68
CA ALA A 91 -6.59 -26.62 5.60
C ALA A 91 -6.03 -25.21 5.99
N GLY A 92 -6.24 -24.77 7.24
CA GLY A 92 -5.95 -23.40 7.67
C GLY A 92 -4.50 -22.99 7.45
N GLN A 93 -3.55 -23.83 7.87
CA GLN A 93 -2.12 -23.55 7.71
C GLN A 93 -1.69 -23.55 6.23
N PHE A 94 -2.18 -24.52 5.45
CA PHE A 94 -1.88 -24.59 4.02
C PHE A 94 -2.44 -23.38 3.25
N SER A 95 -3.70 -23.05 3.50
CA SER A 95 -4.35 -21.89 2.90
C SER A 95 -3.64 -20.58 3.29
N ALA A 96 -3.29 -20.42 4.56
CA ALA A 96 -2.51 -19.28 5.05
C ALA A 96 -1.17 -19.16 4.34
N HIS A 97 -0.46 -20.27 4.16
CA HIS A 97 0.83 -20.32 3.46
C HIS A 97 0.66 -19.92 1.98
N LEU A 98 -0.29 -20.50 1.28
CA LEU A 98 -0.55 -20.20 -0.14
C LEU A 98 -0.85 -18.71 -0.36
N TRP A 99 -1.81 -18.16 0.39
CA TRP A 99 -2.21 -16.77 0.24
C TRP A 99 -1.13 -15.77 0.65
N THR A 100 -0.34 -16.10 1.66
CA THR A 100 0.80 -15.25 2.07
C THR A 100 1.91 -15.25 1.02
N SER A 101 2.17 -16.40 0.41
CA SER A 101 3.15 -16.50 -0.68
C SER A 101 2.72 -15.71 -1.91
N ILE A 102 1.42 -15.74 -2.25
CA ILE A 102 0.87 -14.93 -3.34
C ILE A 102 1.00 -13.42 -3.02
N LEU A 103 0.72 -13.02 -1.79
CA LEU A 103 0.88 -11.63 -1.36
C LEU A 103 2.35 -11.18 -1.42
N ALA A 104 3.27 -11.99 -0.93
CA ALA A 104 4.69 -11.71 -1.02
C ALA A 104 5.14 -11.60 -2.48
N GLY A 105 4.63 -12.49 -3.34
CA GLY A 105 4.82 -12.43 -4.79
C GLY A 105 4.34 -11.11 -5.38
N PHE A 106 3.15 -10.65 -5.02
CA PHE A 106 2.59 -9.37 -5.47
C PHE A 106 3.46 -8.18 -5.01
N ILE A 107 3.82 -8.14 -3.72
CA ILE A 107 4.61 -7.05 -3.15
C ILE A 107 5.96 -6.93 -3.86
N VAL A 108 6.69 -8.03 -4.01
CA VAL A 108 8.02 -8.02 -4.63
C VAL A 108 7.94 -7.76 -6.13
N SER A 109 6.89 -8.24 -6.81
CA SER A 109 6.67 -7.99 -8.25
C SER A 109 6.15 -6.58 -8.55
N PHE A 110 5.78 -5.78 -7.56
CA PHE A 110 5.12 -4.48 -7.77
C PHE A 110 5.86 -3.55 -8.72
N PRO A 111 7.20 -3.38 -8.66
CA PRO A 111 7.93 -2.56 -9.63
C PRO A 111 7.76 -3.03 -11.08
N TYR A 112 7.71 -4.34 -11.29
CA TYR A 112 7.50 -4.92 -12.62
C TYR A 112 6.05 -4.73 -13.08
N ILE A 113 5.07 -4.85 -12.18
CA ILE A 113 3.66 -4.58 -12.47
C ILE A 113 3.47 -3.12 -12.90
N VAL A 114 4.07 -2.16 -12.17
CA VAL A 114 4.04 -0.74 -12.53
C VAL A 114 4.72 -0.49 -13.88
N PHE A 115 5.81 -1.20 -14.17
CA PHE A 115 6.50 -1.11 -15.46
C PHE A 115 5.62 -1.61 -16.63
N GLU A 116 4.94 -2.75 -16.47
CA GLU A 116 4.01 -3.26 -17.50
C GLU A 116 2.80 -2.33 -17.67
N PHE A 117 2.26 -1.81 -16.59
CA PHE A 117 1.19 -0.82 -16.61
C PHE A 117 1.62 0.49 -17.29
N TRP A 118 2.84 0.95 -17.03
CA TRP A 118 3.40 2.11 -17.73
C TRP A 118 3.51 1.88 -19.24
N LYS A 119 3.99 0.72 -19.66
CA LYS A 119 4.08 0.37 -21.08
C LYS A 119 2.71 0.45 -21.76
N PHE A 120 1.69 -0.03 -21.10
CA PHE A 120 0.32 0.01 -21.62
C PHE A 120 -0.21 1.45 -21.78
N ILE A 121 0.09 2.35 -20.82
CA ILE A 121 -0.38 3.74 -20.89
C ILE A 121 0.50 4.62 -21.78
N SER A 122 1.76 4.29 -21.90
CA SER A 122 2.79 5.08 -22.59
C SER A 122 2.45 5.51 -24.02
N PRO A 123 1.80 4.70 -24.88
CA PRO A 123 1.43 5.12 -26.23
C PRO A 123 0.48 6.32 -26.27
N GLY A 124 -0.36 6.51 -25.23
CA GLY A 124 -1.27 7.65 -25.10
C GLY A 124 -0.65 8.92 -24.52
N LEU A 125 0.65 8.91 -24.19
CA LEU A 125 1.35 10.04 -23.58
C LEU A 125 2.24 10.78 -24.62
N TYR A 126 2.48 12.10 -24.40
CA TYR A 126 3.38 12.89 -25.24
C TYR A 126 4.84 12.39 -25.15
N GLU A 127 5.62 12.56 -26.22
CA GLU A 127 7.00 12.05 -26.32
C GLU A 127 7.93 12.50 -25.17
N ASN A 128 7.79 13.73 -24.71
CA ASN A 128 8.57 14.25 -23.58
C ASN A 128 8.25 13.54 -22.25
N GLU A 129 7.09 12.96 -22.13
CA GLU A 129 6.60 12.25 -20.94
C GLU A 129 7.05 10.81 -20.94
N ARG A 130 7.10 10.20 -22.12
CA ARG A 130 7.61 8.85 -22.33
C ARG A 130 9.09 8.71 -21.89
N LYS A 131 9.88 9.78 -22.02
CA LYS A 131 11.29 9.81 -21.59
C LYS A 131 11.46 9.70 -20.08
N ASN A 132 10.45 10.09 -19.29
CA ASN A 132 10.51 10.07 -17.82
C ASN A 132 9.95 8.80 -17.17
N ALA A 133 9.68 7.75 -17.96
CA ALA A 133 9.15 6.46 -17.50
C ALA A 133 9.90 5.86 -16.31
N ARG A 134 11.24 5.89 -16.34
CA ARG A 134 12.08 5.30 -15.27
C ARG A 134 11.89 6.01 -13.94
N GLY A 135 11.81 7.34 -13.95
CA GLY A 135 11.57 8.13 -12.74
C GLY A 135 10.21 7.85 -12.13
N PHE A 136 9.19 7.73 -12.98
CA PHE A 136 7.83 7.39 -12.54
C PHE A 136 7.76 6.01 -11.86
N ILE A 137 8.29 4.97 -12.53
CA ILE A 137 8.28 3.59 -12.02
C ILE A 137 9.02 3.52 -10.68
N PHE A 138 10.17 4.20 -10.58
CA PHE A 138 10.96 4.24 -9.35
C PHE A 138 10.19 4.91 -8.20
N ILE A 139 9.56 6.07 -8.44
CA ILE A 139 8.82 6.80 -7.41
C ILE A 139 7.58 6.01 -6.97
N ALA A 140 6.80 5.44 -7.91
CA ALA A 140 5.67 4.60 -7.58
C ALA A 140 6.10 3.38 -6.75
N SER A 141 7.10 2.64 -7.20
CA SER A 141 7.60 1.49 -6.43
C SER A 141 8.10 1.88 -5.04
N LEU A 142 8.79 3.01 -4.92
CA LEU A 142 9.29 3.51 -3.64
C LEU A 142 8.13 3.86 -2.69
N LEU A 143 7.12 4.59 -3.16
CA LEU A 143 5.95 4.92 -2.35
C LEU A 143 5.20 3.67 -1.90
N PHE A 144 5.00 2.71 -2.81
CA PHE A 144 4.37 1.44 -2.46
C PHE A 144 5.14 0.71 -1.36
N PHE A 145 6.45 0.55 -1.50
CA PHE A 145 7.26 -0.11 -0.46
C PHE A 145 7.27 0.65 0.86
N ILE A 146 7.30 1.98 0.85
CA ILE A 146 7.14 2.78 2.07
C ILE A 146 5.77 2.52 2.70
N GLY A 147 4.70 2.42 1.89
CA GLY A 147 3.36 2.08 2.36
C GLY A 147 3.29 0.67 2.95
N VAL A 148 3.91 -0.32 2.30
CA VAL A 148 4.03 -1.70 2.81
C VAL A 148 4.76 -1.73 4.15
N LEU A 149 5.91 -1.03 4.27
CA LEU A 149 6.66 -0.93 5.52
C LEU A 149 5.86 -0.21 6.61
N PHE A 150 5.14 0.85 6.26
CA PHE A 150 4.25 1.54 7.19
C PHE A 150 3.13 0.61 7.70
N GLY A 151 2.49 -0.13 6.79
CA GLY A 151 1.49 -1.14 7.14
C GLY A 151 2.03 -2.22 8.06
N TYR A 152 3.25 -2.69 7.81
CA TYR A 152 3.89 -3.75 8.57
C TYR A 152 4.42 -3.27 9.92
N TYR A 153 5.13 -2.14 9.97
CA TYR A 153 5.78 -1.66 11.19
C TYR A 153 4.91 -0.76 12.07
N ILE A 154 3.86 -0.13 11.54
CA ILE A 154 3.01 0.79 12.30
C ILE A 154 1.60 0.23 12.44
N VAL A 155 0.88 0.01 11.34
CA VAL A 155 -0.53 -0.37 11.38
C VAL A 155 -0.73 -1.74 12.02
N THR A 156 0.04 -2.74 11.58
CA THR A 156 -0.08 -4.12 12.07
C THR A 156 0.17 -4.24 13.57
N PRO A 157 1.29 -3.77 14.15
CA PRO A 157 1.53 -3.94 15.58
C PRO A 157 0.55 -3.15 16.46
N LEU A 158 0.12 -1.95 16.03
CA LEU A 158 -0.93 -1.22 16.73
C LEU A 158 -2.24 -2.01 16.77
N SER A 159 -2.63 -2.59 15.63
CA SER A 159 -3.83 -3.41 15.52
C SER A 159 -3.76 -4.68 16.35
N ILE A 160 -2.62 -5.37 16.32
CA ILE A 160 -2.38 -6.58 17.11
C ILE A 160 -2.42 -6.26 18.63
N ASN A 161 -1.78 -5.17 19.03
CA ASN A 161 -1.78 -4.76 20.42
C ASN A 161 -3.18 -4.41 20.93
N PHE A 162 -3.93 -3.62 20.16
CA PHE A 162 -5.31 -3.26 20.54
C PHE A 162 -6.20 -4.49 20.65
N LEU A 163 -6.28 -5.30 19.57
CA LEU A 163 -7.15 -6.48 19.55
C LEU A 163 -6.71 -7.57 20.52
N GLY A 164 -5.39 -7.71 20.74
CA GLY A 164 -4.82 -8.70 21.64
C GLY A 164 -5.12 -8.42 23.11
N ASN A 165 -5.22 -7.14 23.48
CA ASN A 165 -5.51 -6.70 24.85
C ASN A 165 -6.99 -6.37 25.08
N TYR A 166 -7.80 -6.28 24.02
CA TYR A 166 -9.22 -5.97 24.15
C TYR A 166 -10.00 -7.16 24.68
N THR A 167 -10.57 -7.03 25.88
CA THR A 167 -11.42 -8.03 26.52
C THR A 167 -12.70 -7.37 27.03
N VAL A 168 -13.84 -8.02 26.81
CA VAL A 168 -15.14 -7.57 27.34
C VAL A 168 -15.44 -8.14 28.71
N SER A 169 -14.75 -9.22 29.11
CA SER A 169 -14.88 -9.86 30.41
C SER A 169 -13.61 -10.63 30.75
N SER A 170 -13.25 -10.70 32.03
CA SER A 170 -12.13 -11.52 32.54
C SER A 170 -12.33 -13.03 32.35
N GLU A 171 -13.57 -13.47 32.07
CA GLU A 171 -13.91 -14.87 31.80
C GLU A 171 -13.53 -15.30 30.37
N ILE A 172 -13.16 -14.35 29.48
CA ILE A 172 -12.90 -14.63 28.05
C ILE A 172 -11.39 -14.54 27.79
N PHE A 173 -10.83 -15.65 27.32
CA PHE A 173 -9.44 -15.69 26.85
C PHE A 173 -9.38 -15.44 25.34
N ASN A 174 -8.43 -14.60 24.91
CA ASN A 174 -8.21 -14.30 23.51
C ASN A 174 -7.38 -15.39 22.83
N ASP A 175 -8.06 -16.30 22.12
CA ASP A 175 -7.47 -17.31 21.24
C ASP A 175 -7.84 -17.01 19.79
N PHE A 176 -6.93 -16.46 19.02
CA PHE A 176 -7.17 -16.05 17.64
C PHE A 176 -6.91 -17.18 16.66
N ASP A 177 -7.75 -17.28 15.64
CA ASP A 177 -7.48 -18.17 14.51
C ASP A 177 -6.32 -17.63 13.66
N LEU A 178 -5.47 -18.53 13.16
CA LEU A 178 -4.33 -18.21 12.31
C LEU A 178 -4.73 -17.42 11.07
N SER A 179 -5.86 -17.75 10.46
CA SER A 179 -6.36 -17.07 9.27
C SER A 179 -6.78 -15.63 9.56
N SER A 180 -7.35 -15.37 10.75
CA SER A 180 -7.73 -14.04 11.20
C SER A 180 -6.50 -13.17 11.46
N TYR A 181 -5.51 -13.70 12.17
CA TYR A 181 -4.25 -13.00 12.45
C TYR A 181 -3.50 -12.62 11.16
N ILE A 182 -3.30 -13.58 10.27
CA ILE A 182 -2.62 -13.34 8.98
C ILE A 182 -3.48 -12.46 8.07
N GLY A 183 -4.81 -12.58 8.14
CA GLY A 183 -5.75 -11.72 7.41
C GLY A 183 -5.60 -10.25 7.78
N LEU A 184 -5.51 -9.94 9.07
CA LEU A 184 -5.26 -8.60 9.58
C LEU A 184 -3.94 -8.03 9.04
N LEU A 185 -2.85 -8.78 9.14
CA LEU A 185 -1.53 -8.36 8.67
C LEU A 185 -1.54 -8.10 7.16
N ARG A 186 -2.10 -9.03 6.37
CA ARG A 186 -2.22 -8.88 4.91
C ARG A 186 -3.03 -7.65 4.52
N ALA A 187 -4.17 -7.44 5.17
CA ALA A 187 -5.03 -6.30 4.91
C ALA A 187 -4.32 -4.98 5.24
N SER A 188 -3.67 -4.89 6.39
CA SER A 188 -2.94 -3.69 6.81
C SER A 188 -1.80 -3.34 5.85
N VAL A 189 -1.00 -4.33 5.45
CA VAL A 189 0.15 -4.15 4.55
C VAL A 189 -0.30 -3.75 3.14
N LEU A 190 -1.29 -4.47 2.57
CA LEU A 190 -1.80 -4.17 1.23
C LEU A 190 -2.51 -2.82 1.15
N ALA A 191 -3.42 -2.56 2.09
CA ALA A 191 -4.17 -1.32 2.10
C ALA A 191 -3.24 -0.11 2.24
N SER A 192 -2.25 -0.18 3.14
CA SER A 192 -1.25 0.87 3.30
C SER A 192 -0.41 1.05 2.03
N GLY A 193 0.07 -0.04 1.41
CA GLY A 193 0.80 0.02 0.14
C GLY A 193 0.02 0.75 -0.94
N ILE A 194 -1.24 0.39 -1.14
CA ILE A 194 -2.13 1.01 -2.16
C ILE A 194 -2.43 2.47 -1.83
N ILE A 195 -2.69 2.81 -0.57
CA ILE A 195 -3.00 4.19 -0.16
C ILE A 195 -1.79 5.11 -0.36
N PHE A 196 -0.59 4.60 -0.18
CA PHE A 196 0.62 5.39 -0.43
C PHE A 196 0.83 5.72 -1.92
N GLU A 197 0.13 5.05 -2.85
CA GLU A 197 0.07 5.42 -4.27
C GLU A 197 -0.83 6.65 -4.57
N LEU A 198 -1.51 7.21 -3.57
CA LEU A 198 -2.39 8.36 -3.73
C LEU A 198 -1.73 9.54 -4.51
N PRO A 199 -0.46 9.93 -4.26
CA PRO A 199 0.19 10.98 -5.03
C PRO A 199 0.34 10.64 -6.52
N ILE A 200 0.56 9.38 -6.84
CA ILE A 200 0.67 8.87 -8.21
C ILE A 200 -0.68 8.88 -8.93
N ILE A 201 -1.71 8.43 -8.23
CA ILE A 201 -3.09 8.46 -8.74
C ILE A 201 -3.50 9.90 -9.06
N VAL A 202 -3.24 10.85 -8.13
CA VAL A 202 -3.53 12.27 -8.34
C VAL A 202 -2.71 12.86 -9.47
N TYR A 203 -1.44 12.46 -9.63
CA TYR A 203 -0.62 12.85 -10.78
C TYR A 203 -1.30 12.50 -12.11
N PHE A 204 -1.73 11.24 -12.28
CA PHE A 204 -2.41 10.81 -13.51
C PHE A 204 -3.74 11.51 -13.73
N LEU A 205 -4.60 11.58 -12.71
CA LEU A 205 -5.90 12.24 -12.82
C LEU A 205 -5.77 13.73 -13.14
N THR A 206 -4.73 14.39 -12.63
CA THR A 206 -4.41 15.79 -13.01
C THR A 206 -3.90 15.87 -14.44
N LYS A 207 -3.09 14.91 -14.86
CA LYS A 207 -2.53 14.86 -16.19
C LYS A 207 -3.60 14.76 -17.28
N VAL A 208 -4.59 13.91 -17.05
CA VAL A 208 -5.76 13.71 -17.93
C VAL A 208 -6.78 14.88 -17.79
N GLY A 209 -6.58 15.79 -16.84
CA GLY A 209 -7.48 16.93 -16.64
C GLY A 209 -8.73 16.64 -15.82
N ILE A 210 -8.87 15.45 -15.22
CA ILE A 210 -10.03 15.08 -14.39
C ILE A 210 -10.01 15.82 -13.05
N ILE A 211 -8.81 16.02 -12.47
CA ILE A 211 -8.64 16.69 -11.18
C ILE A 211 -7.75 17.91 -11.35
N THR A 212 -8.09 19.01 -10.65
CA THR A 212 -7.30 20.23 -10.62
C THR A 212 -6.79 20.53 -9.21
N PRO A 213 -5.67 21.29 -9.07
CA PRO A 213 -5.18 21.72 -7.75
C PRO A 213 -6.19 22.55 -6.96
N ALA A 214 -7.05 23.32 -7.66
CA ALA A 214 -8.11 24.11 -7.06
C ALA A 214 -9.20 23.22 -6.45
N PHE A 215 -9.60 22.17 -7.17
CA PHE A 215 -10.55 21.16 -6.70
C PHE A 215 -10.06 20.46 -5.43
N LEU A 216 -8.82 19.99 -5.43
CA LEU A 216 -8.22 19.33 -4.25
C LEU A 216 -8.20 20.27 -3.03
N ARG A 217 -7.76 21.53 -3.21
CA ARG A 217 -7.73 22.50 -2.10
C ARG A 217 -9.12 22.83 -1.56
N LYS A 218 -10.11 22.99 -2.42
CA LYS A 218 -11.50 23.28 -2.02
C LYS A 218 -12.07 22.15 -1.18
N ASN A 219 -11.70 20.89 -1.49
CA ASN A 219 -12.26 19.69 -0.87
C ASN A 219 -11.42 19.13 0.30
N ARG A 220 -10.48 19.89 0.87
CA ARG A 220 -9.63 19.44 2.00
C ARG A 220 -10.43 18.89 3.19
N LYS A 221 -11.54 19.55 3.54
CA LYS A 221 -12.39 19.09 4.66
C LYS A 221 -13.04 17.75 4.36
N ILE A 222 -13.50 17.54 3.13
CA ILE A 222 -14.07 16.25 2.70
C ILE A 222 -12.98 15.18 2.66
N SER A 223 -11.80 15.52 2.14
CA SER A 223 -10.65 14.59 2.11
C SER A 223 -10.21 14.17 3.50
N LEU A 224 -10.23 15.06 4.49
CA LEU A 224 -9.96 14.70 5.88
C LEU A 224 -10.96 13.65 6.40
N VAL A 225 -12.26 13.82 6.13
CA VAL A 225 -13.27 12.82 6.51
C VAL A 225 -13.05 11.50 5.80
N VAL A 226 -12.75 11.55 4.49
CA VAL A 226 -12.44 10.33 3.71
C VAL A 226 -11.19 9.62 4.26
N VAL A 227 -10.12 10.35 4.56
CA VAL A 227 -8.89 9.77 5.14
C VAL A 227 -9.17 9.13 6.51
N LEU A 228 -9.92 9.81 7.38
CA LEU A 228 -10.30 9.23 8.67
C LEU A 228 -11.16 7.98 8.51
N SER A 229 -12.08 7.97 7.54
CA SER A 229 -12.89 6.78 7.23
C SER A 229 -12.05 5.63 6.69
N LEU A 230 -11.10 5.91 5.80
CA LEU A 230 -10.16 4.89 5.28
C LEU A 230 -9.27 4.34 6.40
N SER A 231 -8.74 5.21 7.27
CA SER A 231 -7.96 4.78 8.44
C SER A 231 -8.78 3.85 9.33
N ALA A 232 -10.06 4.18 9.61
CA ALA A 232 -10.94 3.37 10.44
C ALA A 232 -11.27 2.00 9.83
N ILE A 233 -11.22 1.85 8.51
CA ILE A 233 -11.42 0.57 7.82
C ILE A 233 -10.16 -0.31 7.95
N ILE A 234 -8.97 0.32 7.93
CA ILE A 234 -7.70 -0.39 7.94
C ILE A 234 -7.29 -0.78 9.36
N THR A 235 -7.56 0.12 10.33
CA THR A 235 -7.24 -0.09 11.75
C THR A 235 -8.47 -0.61 12.50
N PRO A 236 -8.27 -1.34 13.61
CA PRO A 236 -9.33 -1.61 14.57
C PRO A 236 -9.97 -0.30 15.09
N PRO A 237 -11.17 -0.36 15.69
CA PRO A 237 -11.88 0.80 16.20
C PRO A 237 -11.21 1.42 17.45
N ASP A 238 -9.96 1.82 17.31
CA ASP A 238 -9.15 2.51 18.31
C ASP A 238 -8.79 3.91 17.83
N ILE A 239 -9.15 4.93 18.59
CA ILE A 239 -8.96 6.33 18.26
C ILE A 239 -7.47 6.68 18.11
N ALA A 240 -6.61 6.14 18.98
CA ALA A 240 -5.18 6.44 18.95
C ALA A 240 -4.52 5.88 17.69
N SER A 241 -4.76 4.60 17.37
CA SER A 241 -4.25 3.97 16.14
C SER A 241 -4.80 4.65 14.89
N GLN A 242 -6.09 5.02 14.88
CA GLN A 242 -6.72 5.72 13.76
C GLN A 242 -6.05 7.07 13.48
N ILE A 243 -5.77 7.87 14.53
CA ILE A 243 -5.08 9.16 14.39
C ILE A 243 -3.65 8.95 13.87
N ILE A 244 -2.89 8.02 14.46
CA ILE A 244 -1.51 7.73 14.04
C ILE A 244 -1.46 7.34 12.56
N VAL A 245 -2.40 6.53 12.09
CA VAL A 245 -2.44 6.08 10.69
C VAL A 245 -2.94 7.19 9.75
N SER A 246 -3.84 8.06 10.19
CA SER A 246 -4.39 9.12 9.34
C SER A 246 -3.37 10.23 9.04
N ILE A 247 -2.43 10.52 9.95
CA ILE A 247 -1.45 11.60 9.78
C ILE A 247 -0.59 11.42 8.51
N PRO A 248 0.09 10.30 8.25
CA PRO A 248 0.84 10.10 7.02
C PRO A 248 -0.02 10.19 5.75
N ILE A 249 -1.26 9.69 5.79
CA ILE A 249 -2.17 9.75 4.66
C ILE A 249 -2.56 11.20 4.35
N LEU A 250 -2.78 12.03 5.37
CA LEU A 250 -3.03 13.46 5.20
C LEU A 250 -1.80 14.19 4.62
N ILE A 251 -0.61 13.83 5.04
CA ILE A 251 0.65 14.35 4.47
C ILE A 251 0.73 13.98 2.97
N LEU A 252 0.45 12.73 2.61
CA LEU A 252 0.41 12.30 1.22
C LEU A 252 -0.63 13.04 0.39
N TYR A 253 -1.78 13.37 0.97
CA TYR A 253 -2.79 14.20 0.32
C TYR A 253 -2.27 15.62 0.03
N GLU A 254 -1.63 16.29 0.99
CA GLU A 254 -1.02 17.60 0.77
C GLU A 254 0.11 17.56 -0.27
N VAL A 255 0.95 16.53 -0.23
CA VAL A 255 1.96 16.29 -1.27
C VAL A 255 1.30 16.12 -2.64
N SER A 256 0.17 15.42 -2.72
CA SER A 256 -0.59 15.25 -3.96
C SER A 256 -1.09 16.59 -4.53
N ILE A 257 -1.52 17.54 -3.68
CA ILE A 257 -1.89 18.89 -4.12
C ILE A 257 -0.68 19.63 -4.73
N LEU A 258 0.52 19.47 -4.13
CA LEU A 258 1.74 20.08 -4.67
C LEU A 258 2.11 19.47 -6.02
N ILE A 259 2.04 18.14 -6.15
CA ILE A 259 2.28 17.42 -7.41
C ILE A 259 1.29 17.89 -8.49
N SER A 260 0.01 17.94 -8.19
CA SER A 260 -1.03 18.43 -9.12
C SER A 260 -0.73 19.86 -9.61
N ARG A 261 -0.26 20.75 -8.72
CA ARG A 261 0.14 22.11 -9.10
C ARG A 261 1.31 22.13 -10.07
N ILE A 262 2.32 21.30 -9.82
CA ILE A 262 3.51 21.20 -10.70
C ILE A 262 3.11 20.68 -12.09
N VAL A 263 2.24 19.69 -12.15
CA VAL A 263 1.72 19.11 -13.40
C VAL A 263 1.04 20.18 -14.25
N VAL A 264 0.06 20.90 -13.70
CA VAL A 264 -0.67 21.95 -14.43
C VAL A 264 0.27 23.05 -14.89
N ARG A 265 1.18 23.53 -14.02
CA ARG A 265 2.16 24.55 -14.39
C ARG A 265 3.05 24.13 -15.56
N ASN A 266 3.43 22.85 -15.62
CA ASN A 266 4.26 22.35 -16.72
C ASN A 266 3.46 22.22 -18.02
N GLN A 267 2.18 21.85 -17.96
CA GLN A 267 1.27 21.82 -19.11
C GLN A 267 1.07 23.24 -19.69
N ASP A 268 0.81 24.24 -18.82
CA ASP A 268 0.65 25.64 -19.23
C ASP A 268 1.90 26.22 -19.90
N LYS A 269 3.08 25.83 -19.42
CA LYS A 269 4.36 26.24 -20.05
C LYS A 269 4.56 25.60 -21.42
N ALA A 270 4.20 24.33 -21.56
CA ALA A 270 4.29 23.63 -22.84
C ALA A 270 3.38 24.26 -23.90
N LEU A 271 2.16 24.65 -23.51
CA LEU A 271 1.20 25.32 -24.39
C LEU A 271 1.64 26.75 -24.81
N LYS A 272 2.43 27.44 -23.97
CA LYS A 272 2.93 28.81 -24.30
C LYS A 272 4.17 28.80 -25.19
N ASN A 273 4.83 27.67 -25.33
CA ASN A 273 6.04 27.52 -26.14
C ASN A 273 5.74 26.93 -27.54
N VAL A 274 4.48 26.66 -27.86
CA VAL A 274 3.94 26.29 -29.17
C VAL A 274 3.28 27.52 -29.80
#